data_8868af47cd9ee7d9090bffaee2064be6
#
_entry.id   8868af47cd9ee7d9090bffaee2064be6
#
_cell.length_a   1.000
_cell.length_b   1.000
_cell.length_c   1.000
_cell.angle_alpha   90.00
_cell.angle_beta   90.00
_cell.angle_gamma   90.00
#
_symmetry.space_group_name_H-M   'P 1'
#
loop_
_entity.id
_entity.type
_entity.pdbx_description
1 polymer ?
#
loop_
_entity_poly.entity_id
_entity_poly.type
_entity_poly.pdbx_seq_one_letter_code
_entity_poly.pdbx_strand_id
1 'polypeptide(L)'
;MRMVLAVLLAAGGLVVAAPAAAEPETCPPVCDRIPDSAWIASWAIPLNSRYSWPRLPGLAVTATAPRFRFEELCGSPAVAQDPRAYVVAEKAVVVNPEGQWQLQAQVLHWRGETWRGGQLAEDVFNTAVAALRSCQRTNPAASPSLTTVEPDRVAVVVSGPVILHQYLLANPANSTITELALWSTAPPLIAWPAPADDTVLDALGAPLCTAYIGSCP
;
A
#
# COMPACT_ATOMS: atom_id res chain seq x y z
N MET A 1 34.27 -41.62 55.33
CA MET A 1 34.40 -40.75 54.15
C MET A 1 33.04 -40.72 53.44
N ARG A 2 32.24 -39.68 53.63
CA ARG A 2 30.96 -39.45 52.97
C ARG A 2 31.11 -38.32 51.96
N MET A 3 31.07 -38.65 50.67
CA MET A 3 31.01 -37.68 49.59
C MET A 3 29.57 -37.17 49.45
N VAL A 4 29.37 -35.88 49.57
CA VAL A 4 28.12 -35.19 49.28
C VAL A 4 28.24 -34.62 47.86
N LEU A 5 27.40 -35.11 46.96
CA LEU A 5 27.31 -34.64 45.57
C LEU A 5 26.32 -33.48 45.56
N ALA A 6 26.79 -32.26 45.29
CA ALA A 6 25.95 -31.08 45.09
C ALA A 6 25.55 -31.00 43.61
N VAL A 7 24.26 -31.14 43.29
CA VAL A 7 23.68 -30.94 41.97
C VAL A 7 23.28 -29.48 41.84
N LEU A 8 23.98 -28.71 41.01
CA LEU A 8 23.61 -27.35 40.62
C LEU A 8 22.58 -27.42 39.47
N LEU A 9 21.35 -27.10 39.78
CA LEU A 9 20.30 -26.85 38.78
C LEU A 9 20.48 -25.46 38.20
N ALA A 10 20.99 -25.34 36.94
CA ALA A 10 20.98 -24.13 36.17
C ALA A 10 19.58 -23.92 35.56
N ALA A 11 18.78 -23.03 36.15
CA ALA A 11 17.54 -22.57 35.56
C ALA A 11 17.83 -21.59 34.41
N GLY A 12 17.89 -22.11 33.18
CA GLY A 12 17.97 -21.29 31.97
C GLY A 12 16.62 -20.59 31.73
N GLY A 13 16.53 -19.30 32.11
CA GLY A 13 15.40 -18.46 31.78
C GLY A 13 15.39 -18.19 30.27
N LEU A 14 14.40 -18.72 29.56
CA LEU A 14 14.06 -18.31 28.19
C LEU A 14 13.52 -16.89 28.24
N VAL A 15 14.39 -15.90 27.91
CA VAL A 15 13.95 -14.54 27.66
C VAL A 15 13.24 -14.56 26.31
N VAL A 16 11.91 -14.60 26.31
CA VAL A 16 11.11 -14.35 25.12
C VAL A 16 11.27 -12.89 24.78
N ALA A 17 12.09 -12.58 23.76
CA ALA A 17 12.17 -11.24 23.21
C ALA A 17 10.80 -10.87 22.66
N ALA A 18 10.15 -9.84 23.24
CA ALA A 18 8.96 -9.24 22.66
C ALA A 18 9.30 -8.73 21.25
N PRO A 19 8.40 -8.93 20.25
CA PRO A 19 8.62 -8.34 18.94
C PRO A 19 8.78 -6.82 19.13
N ALA A 20 9.89 -6.27 18.65
CA ALA A 20 10.11 -4.84 18.64
C ALA A 20 9.04 -4.22 17.74
N ALA A 21 8.05 -3.55 18.34
CA ALA A 21 7.16 -2.70 17.59
C ALA A 21 8.02 -1.57 16.99
N ALA A 22 7.96 -1.39 15.66
CA ALA A 22 8.62 -0.26 15.04
C ALA A 22 8.04 1.02 15.63
N GLU A 23 8.89 1.87 16.17
CA GLU A 23 8.46 3.18 16.69
C GLU A 23 8.03 4.06 15.51
N PRO A 24 6.92 4.82 15.65
CA PRO A 24 6.50 5.76 14.61
C PRO A 24 7.59 6.80 14.35
N GLU A 25 7.80 7.14 13.09
CA GLU A 25 8.73 8.21 12.72
C GLU A 25 8.08 9.58 12.88
N THR A 26 8.85 10.55 13.41
CA THR A 26 8.39 11.94 13.45
C THR A 26 8.60 12.61 12.10
N CYS A 27 7.53 13.00 11.45
CA CYS A 27 7.48 13.81 10.23
C CYS A 27 6.66 15.08 10.49
N PRO A 28 6.95 16.18 9.79
CA PRO A 28 8.18 16.55 9.13
C PRO A 28 9.32 16.90 10.12
N PRO A 29 10.56 17.25 9.72
CA PRO A 29 10.96 17.55 8.35
C PRO A 29 11.54 16.38 7.56
N VAL A 30 11.93 15.27 8.19
CA VAL A 30 12.61 14.16 7.54
C VAL A 30 11.91 12.83 7.84
N CYS A 31 11.71 12.04 6.81
CA CYS A 31 11.14 10.69 6.90
C CYS A 31 11.96 9.76 6.00
N ASP A 32 12.47 8.66 6.53
CA ASP A 32 13.48 7.86 5.80
C ASP A 32 13.11 6.40 5.56
N ARG A 33 11.98 5.90 6.10
CA ARG A 33 11.59 4.49 5.99
C ARG A 33 10.06 4.31 5.96
N ILE A 34 9.64 3.10 5.60
CA ILE A 34 8.24 2.68 5.66
C ILE A 34 8.07 1.80 6.90
N PRO A 35 7.43 2.28 7.98
CA PRO A 35 7.15 1.45 9.14
C PRO A 35 5.96 0.51 8.89
N ASP A 36 5.91 -0.62 9.59
CA ASP A 36 4.79 -1.57 9.53
C ASP A 36 3.42 -0.92 9.78
N SER A 37 3.41 0.15 10.59
CA SER A 37 2.21 0.91 10.91
C SER A 37 1.69 1.79 9.77
N ALA A 38 2.42 1.95 8.65
CA ALA A 38 1.99 2.72 7.49
C ALA A 38 0.96 1.98 6.60
N TRP A 39 0.74 0.70 6.87
CA TRP A 39 -0.10 -0.14 6.02
C TRP A 39 -1.56 -0.14 6.48
N ILE A 40 -2.47 -0.13 5.51
CA ILE A 40 -3.90 -0.32 5.77
C ILE A 40 -4.14 -1.61 6.56
N ALA A 41 -5.00 -1.53 7.57
CA ALA A 41 -5.36 -2.70 8.36
C ALA A 41 -6.18 -3.70 7.53
N SER A 42 -5.86 -4.99 7.63
CA SER A 42 -6.49 -6.04 6.82
C SER A 42 -8.02 -6.04 6.90
N TRP A 43 -8.56 -5.77 8.10
CA TRP A 43 -10.01 -5.73 8.32
C TRP A 43 -10.71 -4.56 7.62
N ALA A 44 -9.97 -3.50 7.26
CA ALA A 44 -10.50 -2.33 6.54
C ALA A 44 -10.43 -2.51 5.01
N ILE A 45 -9.74 -3.54 4.52
CA ILE A 45 -9.67 -3.83 3.09
C ILE A 45 -11.01 -4.43 2.62
N PRO A 46 -11.59 -3.94 1.52
CA PRO A 46 -12.81 -4.52 0.95
C PRO A 46 -12.71 -6.04 0.78
N LEU A 47 -13.83 -6.74 0.95
CA LEU A 47 -13.89 -8.20 0.86
C LEU A 47 -13.17 -8.97 1.97
N ASN A 48 -12.66 -8.31 3.02
CA ASN A 48 -11.97 -9.01 4.10
C ASN A 48 -12.81 -10.10 4.77
N SER A 49 -14.12 -9.89 4.90
CA SER A 49 -15.05 -10.89 5.45
C SER A 49 -15.14 -12.19 4.61
N ARG A 50 -14.68 -12.16 3.36
CA ARG A 50 -14.67 -13.31 2.44
C ARG A 50 -13.29 -13.92 2.29
N TYR A 51 -12.23 -13.09 2.26
CA TYR A 51 -10.87 -13.53 1.96
C TYR A 51 -9.97 -13.59 3.20
N SER A 52 -10.36 -12.97 4.32
CA SER A 52 -9.53 -12.89 5.53
C SER A 52 -8.12 -12.43 5.20
N TRP A 53 -8.02 -11.25 4.55
CA TRP A 53 -6.74 -10.75 4.07
C TRP A 53 -5.66 -10.79 5.15
N PRO A 54 -4.46 -11.25 4.82
CA PRO A 54 -3.36 -11.32 5.78
C PRO A 54 -2.86 -9.91 6.17
N ARG A 55 -2.03 -9.83 7.21
CA ARG A 55 -1.32 -8.59 7.53
C ARG A 55 -0.31 -8.28 6.43
N LEU A 56 -0.48 -7.13 5.79
CA LEU A 56 0.31 -6.75 4.60
C LEU A 56 1.80 -6.53 4.88
N PRO A 57 2.23 -5.90 6.02
CA PRO A 57 3.66 -5.75 6.32
C PRO A 57 4.44 -7.05 6.32
N GLY A 58 3.81 -8.15 6.77
CA GLY A 58 4.44 -9.47 6.80
C GLY A 58 4.63 -10.11 5.41
N LEU A 59 3.99 -9.56 4.38
CA LEU A 59 4.11 -9.99 2.97
C LEU A 59 4.88 -8.99 2.12
N ALA A 60 5.17 -7.81 2.67
CA ALA A 60 5.77 -6.74 1.93
C ALA A 60 7.19 -7.09 1.51
N VAL A 61 7.51 -6.79 0.25
CA VAL A 61 8.84 -6.92 -0.33
C VAL A 61 9.24 -5.61 -0.98
N THR A 62 10.54 -5.30 -0.95
CA THR A 62 11.06 -4.10 -1.62
C THR A 62 10.77 -4.16 -3.12
N ALA A 63 10.19 -3.09 -3.66
CA ALA A 63 9.93 -2.92 -5.08
C ALA A 63 10.96 -1.96 -5.70
N THR A 64 11.75 -2.45 -6.66
CA THR A 64 12.84 -1.67 -7.30
C THR A 64 12.36 -0.75 -8.42
N ALA A 65 11.19 -0.99 -8.98
CA ALA A 65 10.58 -0.18 -10.03
C ALA A 65 9.06 -0.18 -9.80
N PRO A 66 8.59 0.52 -8.76
CA PRO A 66 7.19 0.46 -8.37
C PRO A 66 6.29 1.03 -9.46
N ARG A 67 5.32 0.23 -9.88
CA ARG A 67 4.25 0.64 -10.78
C ARG A 67 2.92 0.38 -10.10
N PHE A 68 1.97 1.27 -10.31
CA PHE A 68 0.59 1.07 -9.86
C PHE A 68 -0.09 -0.02 -10.70
N ARG A 69 -0.98 -0.77 -10.09
CA ARG A 69 -1.63 -1.90 -10.77
C ARG A 69 -2.37 -1.48 -12.04
N PHE A 70 -3.03 -0.32 -12.02
CA PHE A 70 -3.72 0.19 -13.21
C PHE A 70 -2.77 0.46 -14.39
N GLU A 71 -1.52 0.85 -14.15
CA GLU A 71 -0.57 1.15 -15.23
C GLU A 71 -0.27 -0.09 -16.08
N GLU A 72 -0.23 -1.28 -15.44
CA GLU A 72 -0.10 -2.55 -16.15
C GLU A 72 -1.36 -2.87 -16.94
N LEU A 73 -2.53 -2.72 -16.32
CA LEU A 73 -3.82 -2.99 -16.96
C LEU A 73 -4.11 -2.04 -18.13
N CYS A 74 -3.79 -0.76 -17.96
CA CYS A 74 -3.99 0.27 -18.98
C CYS A 74 -2.90 0.26 -20.08
N GLY A 75 -1.82 -0.52 -19.92
CA GLY A 75 -0.68 -0.46 -20.84
C GLY A 75 -0.01 0.92 -20.84
N SER A 76 0.02 1.59 -19.69
CA SER A 76 0.58 2.94 -19.56
C SER A 76 2.07 2.94 -19.93
N PRO A 77 2.53 3.86 -20.77
CA PRO A 77 3.95 3.94 -21.14
C PRO A 77 4.82 4.29 -19.93
N ALA A 78 6.10 3.93 -20.01
CA ALA A 78 7.06 4.37 -19.01
C ALA A 78 7.19 5.90 -19.03
N VAL A 79 7.26 6.51 -17.84
CA VAL A 79 7.46 7.94 -17.67
C VAL A 79 8.95 8.24 -17.75
N ALA A 80 9.32 9.20 -18.61
CA ALA A 80 10.71 9.66 -18.67
C ALA A 80 11.08 10.37 -17.36
N GLN A 81 12.25 10.04 -16.80
CA GLN A 81 12.72 10.61 -15.53
C GLN A 81 11.72 10.42 -14.37
N ASP A 82 11.09 9.25 -14.31
CA ASP A 82 10.11 8.91 -13.29
C ASP A 82 10.71 9.07 -11.88
N PRO A 83 10.13 9.94 -11.03
CA PRO A 83 10.62 10.15 -9.67
C PRO A 83 10.59 8.89 -8.80
N ARG A 84 9.81 7.88 -9.20
CA ARG A 84 9.76 6.57 -8.51
C ARG A 84 11.06 5.78 -8.62
N ALA A 85 11.99 6.17 -9.49
CA ALA A 85 13.34 5.59 -9.53
C ALA A 85 14.15 5.86 -8.24
N TYR A 86 13.77 6.85 -7.44
CA TYR A 86 14.47 7.27 -6.22
C TYR A 86 13.66 7.01 -4.94
N VAL A 87 12.56 6.31 -5.04
CA VAL A 87 11.66 6.03 -3.92
C VAL A 87 12.09 4.78 -3.16
N VAL A 88 11.85 4.76 -1.86
CA VAL A 88 11.73 3.49 -1.12
C VAL A 88 10.31 3.00 -1.36
N ALA A 89 10.18 1.80 -1.87
CA ALA A 89 8.87 1.22 -2.11
C ALA A 89 8.81 -0.21 -1.56
N GLU A 90 7.70 -0.49 -0.91
CA GLU A 90 7.35 -1.83 -0.47
C GLU A 90 6.00 -2.22 -1.06
N LYS A 91 5.89 -3.47 -1.49
CA LYS A 91 4.70 -4.01 -2.13
C LYS A 91 4.32 -5.36 -1.53
N ALA A 92 3.05 -5.49 -1.15
CA ALA A 92 2.44 -6.75 -0.74
C ALA A 92 1.42 -7.20 -1.81
N VAL A 93 1.44 -8.48 -2.15
CA VAL A 93 0.52 -9.07 -3.13
C VAL A 93 -0.09 -10.34 -2.55
N VAL A 94 -1.41 -10.49 -2.69
CA VAL A 94 -2.14 -11.71 -2.38
C VAL A 94 -2.75 -12.25 -3.67
N VAL A 95 -2.32 -13.44 -4.07
CA VAL A 95 -2.78 -14.10 -5.28
C VAL A 95 -3.78 -15.20 -4.92
N ASN A 96 -4.96 -15.15 -5.51
CA ASN A 96 -6.02 -16.14 -5.37
C ASN A 96 -6.27 -16.85 -6.71
N PRO A 97 -6.98 -17.99 -6.72
CA PRO A 97 -7.39 -18.67 -7.96
C PRO A 97 -8.13 -17.75 -8.93
N GLU A 98 -8.13 -18.13 -10.20
CA GLU A 98 -8.82 -17.39 -11.26
C GLU A 98 -10.31 -17.16 -10.95
N GLY A 99 -10.82 -15.98 -11.32
CA GLY A 99 -12.19 -15.55 -11.01
C GLY A 99 -12.38 -15.04 -9.59
N GLN A 100 -11.39 -15.19 -8.73
CA GLN A 100 -11.38 -14.60 -7.39
C GLN A 100 -10.64 -13.27 -7.37
N TRP A 101 -10.92 -12.45 -6.33
CA TRP A 101 -10.25 -11.17 -6.16
C TRP A 101 -8.81 -11.35 -5.72
N GLN A 102 -7.93 -10.69 -6.44
CA GLN A 102 -6.52 -10.51 -6.13
C GLN A 102 -6.36 -9.20 -5.35
N LEU A 103 -5.27 -9.05 -4.63
CA LEU A 103 -4.94 -7.83 -3.91
C LEU A 103 -3.49 -7.43 -4.16
N GLN A 104 -3.26 -6.16 -4.41
CA GLN A 104 -1.98 -5.49 -4.30
C GLN A 104 -2.15 -4.27 -3.41
N ALA A 105 -1.24 -4.11 -2.48
CA ALA A 105 -1.05 -2.85 -1.78
C ALA A 105 0.42 -2.47 -1.84
N GLN A 106 0.72 -1.20 -1.96
CA GLN A 106 2.09 -0.71 -1.89
C GLN A 106 2.16 0.67 -1.23
N VAL A 107 3.31 0.92 -0.64
CA VAL A 107 3.68 2.20 -0.05
C VAL A 107 4.94 2.68 -0.74
N LEU A 108 4.91 3.90 -1.25
CA LEU A 108 6.02 4.59 -1.87
C LEU A 108 6.40 5.75 -0.96
N HIS A 109 7.67 5.86 -0.62
CA HIS A 109 8.14 6.88 0.31
C HIS A 109 9.44 7.53 -0.18
N TRP A 110 9.45 8.87 -0.34
CA TRP A 110 10.64 9.63 -0.75
C TRP A 110 11.41 10.07 0.48
N ARG A 111 12.66 9.61 0.57
CA ARG A 111 13.58 9.94 1.66
C ARG A 111 14.03 11.39 1.63
N GLY A 112 14.48 11.86 2.78
CA GLY A 112 15.11 13.17 2.94
C GLY A 112 14.11 14.25 3.35
N GLU A 113 14.31 15.47 2.85
CA GLU A 113 13.47 16.60 3.25
C GLU A 113 12.03 16.44 2.77
N THR A 114 11.09 16.44 3.70
CA THR A 114 9.67 16.19 3.48
C THR A 114 9.05 17.09 2.40
N TRP A 115 9.46 18.37 2.33
CA TRP A 115 8.93 19.28 1.32
C TRP A 115 9.29 18.86 -0.11
N ARG A 116 10.50 18.32 -0.32
CA ARG A 116 10.91 17.77 -1.63
C ARG A 116 10.19 16.47 -1.95
N GLY A 117 10.19 15.55 -1.01
CA GLY A 117 9.49 14.27 -1.17
C GLY A 117 8.00 14.47 -1.37
N GLY A 118 7.40 15.45 -0.68
CA GLY A 118 5.99 15.82 -0.85
C GLY A 118 5.67 16.29 -2.27
N GLN A 119 6.51 17.16 -2.85
CA GLN A 119 6.35 17.59 -4.26
C GLN A 119 6.46 16.40 -5.23
N LEU A 120 7.42 15.49 -5.01
CA LEU A 120 7.55 14.30 -5.85
C LEU A 120 6.34 13.36 -5.72
N ALA A 121 5.77 13.23 -4.52
CA ALA A 121 4.55 12.48 -4.30
C ALA A 121 3.36 13.09 -5.06
N GLU A 122 3.19 14.41 -5.00
CA GLU A 122 2.15 15.13 -5.75
C GLU A 122 2.34 14.96 -7.27
N ASP A 123 3.56 15.11 -7.77
CA ASP A 123 3.85 14.98 -9.21
C ASP A 123 3.55 13.56 -9.72
N VAL A 124 3.95 12.53 -8.97
CA VAL A 124 3.64 11.14 -9.31
C VAL A 124 2.15 10.87 -9.24
N PHE A 125 1.45 11.38 -8.23
CA PHE A 125 0.00 11.24 -8.10
C PHE A 125 -0.73 11.90 -9.27
N ASN A 126 -0.39 13.15 -9.61
CA ASN A 126 -0.99 13.87 -10.72
C ASN A 126 -0.75 13.17 -12.07
N THR A 127 0.46 12.62 -12.26
CA THR A 127 0.81 11.81 -13.43
C THR A 127 -0.03 10.54 -13.49
N ALA A 128 -0.24 9.86 -12.35
CA ALA A 128 -1.09 8.67 -12.25
C ALA A 128 -2.55 8.99 -12.61
N VAL A 129 -3.11 10.09 -12.10
CA VAL A 129 -4.48 10.53 -12.44
C VAL A 129 -4.61 10.85 -13.94
N ALA A 130 -3.62 11.50 -14.54
CA ALA A 130 -3.59 11.76 -15.98
C ALA A 130 -3.52 10.46 -16.81
N ALA A 131 -2.72 9.48 -16.35
CA ALA A 131 -2.62 8.18 -16.98
C ALA A 131 -3.94 7.38 -16.89
N LEU A 132 -4.62 7.41 -15.74
CA LEU A 132 -5.96 6.82 -15.56
C LEU A 132 -6.97 7.41 -16.55
N ARG A 133 -7.01 8.72 -16.69
CA ARG A 133 -7.88 9.40 -17.66
C ARG A 133 -7.58 9.04 -19.12
N SER A 134 -6.36 8.63 -19.39
CA SER A 134 -5.94 8.23 -20.74
C SER A 134 -5.98 6.71 -20.97
N CYS A 135 -6.36 5.90 -19.99
CA CYS A 135 -6.31 4.45 -20.01
C CYS A 135 -6.97 3.84 -21.25
N GLN A 136 -8.17 4.30 -21.61
CA GLN A 136 -8.89 3.77 -22.78
C GLN A 136 -8.19 4.07 -24.12
N ARG A 137 -7.32 5.09 -24.17
CA ARG A 137 -6.53 5.40 -25.38
C ARG A 137 -5.34 4.45 -25.53
N THR A 138 -4.77 4.02 -24.43
CA THR A 138 -3.61 3.09 -24.40
C THR A 138 -4.07 1.62 -24.43
N ASN A 139 -5.21 1.33 -23.81
CA ASN A 139 -5.86 0.02 -23.85
C ASN A 139 -7.36 0.18 -24.15
N PRO A 140 -7.80 0.04 -25.42
CA PRO A 140 -9.21 0.19 -25.80
C PRO A 140 -10.17 -0.82 -25.15
N ALA A 141 -9.66 -1.94 -24.63
CA ALA A 141 -10.47 -2.93 -23.90
C ALA A 141 -10.72 -2.54 -22.43
N ALA A 142 -10.03 -1.51 -21.92
CA ALA A 142 -10.17 -1.01 -20.58
C ALA A 142 -11.04 0.25 -20.57
N SER A 143 -12.04 0.30 -19.68
CA SER A 143 -12.94 1.44 -19.52
C SER A 143 -12.82 2.00 -18.09
N PRO A 144 -12.02 3.05 -17.87
CA PRO A 144 -11.86 3.66 -16.56
C PRO A 144 -13.06 4.56 -16.22
N SER A 145 -13.57 4.44 -15.00
CA SER A 145 -14.56 5.31 -14.38
C SER A 145 -13.97 5.84 -13.08
N LEU A 146 -13.56 7.12 -13.07
CA LEU A 146 -13.08 7.77 -11.87
C LEU A 146 -14.29 8.09 -10.99
N THR A 147 -14.39 7.45 -9.83
CA THR A 147 -15.51 7.56 -8.90
C THR A 147 -15.27 8.63 -7.84
N THR A 148 -14.01 8.84 -7.47
CA THR A 148 -13.56 9.94 -6.60
C THR A 148 -12.31 10.57 -7.20
N VAL A 149 -12.26 11.91 -7.26
CA VAL A 149 -11.08 12.67 -7.71
C VAL A 149 -10.94 13.92 -6.83
N GLU A 150 -9.94 13.90 -5.97
CA GLU A 150 -9.56 15.00 -5.10
C GLU A 150 -8.08 15.34 -5.30
N PRO A 151 -7.56 16.43 -4.74
CA PRO A 151 -6.18 16.85 -4.97
C PRO A 151 -5.12 15.81 -4.58
N ASP A 152 -5.41 14.99 -3.58
CA ASP A 152 -4.48 14.03 -2.97
C ASP A 152 -5.00 12.58 -2.97
N ARG A 153 -6.21 12.32 -3.47
CA ARG A 153 -6.82 11.00 -3.47
C ARG A 153 -7.65 10.73 -4.73
N VAL A 154 -7.61 9.50 -5.19
CA VAL A 154 -8.42 9.04 -6.33
C VAL A 154 -8.90 7.61 -6.12
N ALA A 155 -10.16 7.38 -6.46
CA ALA A 155 -10.72 6.05 -6.65
C ALA A 155 -11.18 5.88 -8.09
N VAL A 156 -10.93 4.70 -8.65
CA VAL A 156 -11.31 4.37 -10.03
C VAL A 156 -11.70 2.92 -10.14
N VAL A 157 -12.72 2.66 -10.94
CA VAL A 157 -13.06 1.32 -11.43
C VAL A 157 -12.62 1.23 -12.88
N VAL A 158 -11.75 0.31 -13.22
CA VAL A 158 -11.40 0.00 -14.59
C VAL A 158 -12.11 -1.29 -14.98
N SER A 159 -13.05 -1.19 -15.93
CA SER A 159 -13.83 -2.32 -16.42
C SER A 159 -13.27 -2.82 -17.73
N GLY A 160 -13.34 -4.14 -17.96
CA GLY A 160 -12.86 -4.81 -19.16
C GLY A 160 -12.83 -6.33 -18.93
N PRO A 161 -11.94 -7.07 -19.60
CA PRO A 161 -11.71 -8.49 -19.31
C PRO A 161 -11.28 -8.74 -17.86
N VAL A 162 -10.68 -7.73 -17.24
CA VAL A 162 -10.38 -7.64 -15.81
C VAL A 162 -11.14 -6.45 -15.25
N ILE A 163 -11.75 -6.63 -14.08
CA ILE A 163 -12.31 -5.54 -13.28
C ILE A 163 -11.30 -5.19 -12.22
N LEU A 164 -10.93 -3.92 -12.14
CA LEU A 164 -9.99 -3.39 -11.15
C LEU A 164 -10.65 -2.26 -10.35
N HIS A 165 -10.65 -2.37 -9.03
CA HIS A 165 -10.89 -1.27 -8.11
C HIS A 165 -9.55 -0.77 -7.60
N GLN A 166 -9.22 0.48 -7.92
CA GLN A 166 -7.95 1.11 -7.63
C GLN A 166 -8.16 2.33 -6.76
N TYR A 167 -7.41 2.40 -5.66
CA TYR A 167 -7.38 3.52 -4.74
C TYR A 167 -5.95 4.01 -4.62
N LEU A 168 -5.73 5.30 -4.79
CA LEU A 168 -4.44 5.97 -4.57
C LEU A 168 -4.65 7.15 -3.64
N LEU A 169 -3.73 7.33 -2.71
CA LEU A 169 -3.67 8.46 -1.82
C LEU A 169 -2.24 8.96 -1.74
N ALA A 170 -2.03 10.26 -1.98
CA ALA A 170 -0.77 10.96 -1.74
C ALA A 170 -0.85 11.69 -0.41
N ASN A 171 0.19 11.61 0.40
CA ASN A 171 0.34 12.43 1.58
C ASN A 171 1.66 13.21 1.48
N PRO A 172 1.63 14.45 0.96
CA PRO A 172 2.82 15.28 0.80
C PRO A 172 3.50 15.61 2.12
N ALA A 173 2.73 15.69 3.23
CA ALA A 173 3.28 16.03 4.53
C ALA A 173 4.21 14.95 5.11
N ASN A 174 4.18 13.74 4.59
CA ASN A 174 5.12 12.66 4.92
C ASN A 174 5.80 12.05 3.69
N SER A 175 5.73 12.70 2.55
CA SER A 175 6.40 12.27 1.30
C SER A 175 6.00 10.86 0.84
N THR A 176 4.73 10.49 0.97
CA THR A 176 4.27 9.11 0.75
C THR A 176 3.12 9.05 -0.25
N ILE A 177 3.09 8.01 -1.06
CA ILE A 177 1.90 7.56 -1.79
C ILE A 177 1.57 6.14 -1.35
N THR A 178 0.29 5.87 -1.12
CA THR A 178 -0.21 4.53 -0.88
C THR A 178 -1.15 4.10 -2.00
N GLU A 179 -1.09 2.82 -2.32
CA GLU A 179 -1.97 2.15 -3.28
C GLU A 179 -2.70 1.01 -2.60
N LEU A 180 -3.98 0.87 -2.94
CA LEU A 180 -4.74 -0.36 -2.77
C LEU A 180 -5.41 -0.70 -4.10
N ALA A 181 -5.15 -1.89 -4.62
CA ALA A 181 -5.72 -2.41 -5.84
C ALA A 181 -6.33 -3.78 -5.60
N LEU A 182 -7.60 -3.95 -5.96
CA LEU A 182 -8.28 -5.24 -5.97
C LEU A 182 -8.79 -5.53 -7.37
N TRP A 183 -8.46 -6.69 -7.93
CA TRP A 183 -8.89 -7.03 -9.29
C TRP A 183 -9.29 -8.50 -9.42
N SER A 184 -10.14 -8.78 -10.40
CA SER A 184 -10.54 -10.13 -10.78
C SER A 184 -10.80 -10.20 -12.28
N THR A 185 -10.72 -11.39 -12.88
CA THR A 185 -11.27 -11.62 -14.21
C THR A 185 -12.79 -11.41 -14.20
N ALA A 186 -13.33 -10.89 -15.28
CA ALA A 186 -14.77 -10.64 -15.41
C ALA A 186 -15.50 -11.86 -16.01
N PRO A 187 -16.64 -12.29 -15.47
CA PRO A 187 -17.27 -11.82 -14.23
C PRO A 187 -16.58 -12.42 -12.98
N PRO A 188 -16.45 -11.65 -11.88
CA PRO A 188 -15.87 -12.18 -10.65
C PRO A 188 -16.81 -13.19 -9.99
N LEU A 189 -16.24 -14.22 -9.34
CA LEU A 189 -17.02 -15.23 -8.61
C LEU A 189 -17.72 -14.67 -7.38
N ILE A 190 -17.16 -13.61 -6.78
CA ILE A 190 -17.74 -12.91 -5.62
C ILE A 190 -18.02 -11.47 -6.06
N ALA A 191 -19.27 -11.03 -5.90
CA ALA A 191 -19.66 -9.67 -6.24
C ALA A 191 -18.90 -8.64 -5.39
N TRP A 192 -18.57 -7.50 -6.00
CA TRP A 192 -18.00 -6.37 -5.28
C TRP A 192 -19.00 -5.80 -4.27
N PRO A 193 -18.60 -5.55 -2.99
CA PRO A 193 -19.53 -5.10 -1.94
C PRO A 193 -19.89 -3.61 -2.07
N ALA A 194 -19.33 -2.88 -3.03
CA ALA A 194 -19.54 -1.46 -3.28
C ALA A 194 -19.39 -0.58 -2.02
N PRO A 195 -18.28 -0.65 -1.27
CA PRO A 195 -18.04 0.26 -0.18
C PRO A 195 -17.95 1.70 -0.71
N ALA A 196 -18.27 2.69 0.12
CA ALA A 196 -18.04 4.08 -0.23
C ALA A 196 -16.51 4.30 -0.41
N ASP A 197 -16.12 4.99 -1.47
CA ASP A 197 -14.71 5.26 -1.78
C ASP A 197 -13.99 5.96 -0.62
N ASP A 198 -14.62 6.97 -0.02
CA ASP A 198 -14.07 7.71 1.11
C ASP A 198 -13.73 6.78 2.28
N THR A 199 -14.59 5.78 2.56
CA THR A 199 -14.30 4.80 3.62
C THR A 199 -13.01 4.03 3.36
N VAL A 200 -12.75 3.66 2.10
CA VAL A 200 -11.53 2.94 1.72
C VAL A 200 -10.32 3.86 1.70
N LEU A 201 -10.48 5.07 1.15
CA LEU A 201 -9.42 6.08 1.08
C LEU A 201 -9.01 6.57 2.47
N ASP A 202 -9.96 6.81 3.38
CA ASP A 202 -9.69 7.17 4.77
C ASP A 202 -8.96 6.04 5.50
N ALA A 203 -9.38 4.79 5.30
CA ALA A 203 -8.70 3.63 5.87
C ALA A 203 -7.28 3.44 5.29
N LEU A 204 -7.03 3.89 4.06
CA LEU A 204 -5.72 3.87 3.44
C LEU A 204 -4.81 5.00 3.96
N GLY A 205 -5.37 6.16 4.28
CA GLY A 205 -4.65 7.34 4.76
C GLY A 205 -4.39 7.35 6.27
N ALA A 206 -5.34 6.89 7.08
CA ALA A 206 -5.24 6.94 8.54
C ALA A 206 -3.95 6.29 9.12
N PRO A 207 -3.46 5.16 8.59
CA PRO A 207 -2.20 4.57 9.03
C PRO A 207 -1.00 5.49 8.90
N LEU A 208 -0.95 6.35 7.89
CA LEU A 208 0.16 7.28 7.65
C LEU A 208 0.29 8.30 8.78
N CYS A 209 -0.83 8.77 9.34
CA CYS A 209 -0.84 9.71 10.46
C CYS A 209 -0.28 9.09 11.74
N THR A 210 -0.45 7.79 11.91
CA THR A 210 0.09 7.04 13.05
C THR A 210 1.56 6.68 12.82
N ALA A 211 1.91 6.31 11.58
CA ALA A 211 3.25 5.91 11.20
C ALA A 211 4.24 7.08 11.20
N TYR A 212 3.77 8.26 10.76
CA TYR A 212 4.59 9.47 10.61
C TYR A 212 4.00 10.58 11.48
N ILE A 213 4.43 10.62 12.74
CA ILE A 213 3.91 11.56 13.75
C ILE A 213 4.14 13.01 13.31
N GLY A 214 3.09 13.82 13.41
CA GLY A 214 3.11 15.23 13.00
C GLY A 214 2.88 15.48 11.50
N SER A 215 2.57 14.45 10.73
CA SER A 215 2.31 14.56 9.29
C SER A 215 0.82 14.76 8.93
N CYS A 216 -0.06 14.69 9.90
CA CYS A 216 -1.48 14.94 9.69
C CYS A 216 -1.97 16.07 10.62
N PRO A 217 -2.96 16.89 10.19
CA PRO A 217 -3.52 17.97 10.99
C PRO A 217 -4.28 17.47 12.22
#